data_477a52782061389c91cc56c66a472743
#
_entry.id   477a52782061389c91cc56c66a472743
#
_cell.length_a   1.000
_cell.length_b   1.000
_cell.length_c   1.000
_cell.angle_alpha   90.00
_cell.angle_beta   90.00
_cell.angle_gamma   90.00
#
_symmetry.space_group_name_H-M   'P 1'
#
loop_
_entity.id
_entity.type
_entity.pdbx_description
1 polymer ?
#
loop_
_entity_poly.entity_id
_entity_poly.type
_entity_poly.pdbx_seq_one_letter_code
_entity_poly.pdbx_strand_id
1 'polypeptide(L)'
;METLHLSNSHFKSDSPINKLIMFMVVTITMFLVLIAPGWKQAMLSVVLMAIIVGFAIIMIKKSQVSFTLTASHFQQHLFKGGWVVRWKDIDSIGICTYEQEGWHQALPWIGIRLKHYSPYLNAICPRIATEILLGQRALLYLGARQNNCETKFEDMVLDPAPYINKEGMHYEGLQAMLANRMKYQRQFYGYDVFISASDLDREAEEFVGLARR
;
A
#
# COMPACT_ATOMS: atom_id res chain seq x y z
N MET A 1 -10.29 22.93 -7.18
CA MET A 1 -10.29 21.96 -6.06
C MET A 1 -9.16 22.35 -5.13
N GLU A 2 -9.41 22.51 -3.83
CA GLU A 2 -8.32 22.68 -2.85
C GLU A 2 -7.51 21.38 -2.76
N THR A 3 -6.20 21.50 -2.50
CA THR A 3 -5.35 20.34 -2.29
C THR A 3 -5.75 19.63 -1.01
N LEU A 4 -6.13 18.38 -1.10
CA LEU A 4 -6.53 17.56 0.04
C LEU A 4 -5.42 16.58 0.39
N HIS A 5 -4.97 16.63 1.65
CA HIS A 5 -4.01 15.67 2.20
C HIS A 5 -4.74 14.72 3.15
N LEU A 6 -4.69 13.43 2.83
CA LEU A 6 -5.25 12.35 3.62
C LEU A 6 -4.10 11.48 4.13
N SER A 7 -4.21 10.98 5.36
CA SER A 7 -3.18 10.10 5.92
C SER A 7 -3.81 9.11 6.89
N ASN A 8 -3.45 7.85 6.77
CA ASN A 8 -3.85 6.79 7.70
C ASN A 8 -3.11 6.87 9.07
N SER A 9 -2.37 7.95 9.30
CA SER A 9 -1.59 8.11 10.52
C SER A 9 -2.51 8.30 11.75
N HIS A 10 -2.83 7.21 12.42
CA HIS A 10 -3.45 7.23 13.74
C HIS A 10 -2.47 7.65 14.84
N PHE A 11 -1.16 7.70 14.53
CA PHE A 11 -0.11 8.00 15.48
C PHE A 11 0.21 9.51 15.50
N LYS A 12 -0.71 10.31 16.06
CA LYS A 12 -0.41 11.72 16.35
C LYS A 12 0.41 11.79 17.63
N SER A 13 1.57 12.45 17.61
CA SER A 13 2.47 12.61 18.76
C SER A 13 1.74 13.17 20.02
N ASP A 14 0.73 13.99 19.81
CA ASP A 14 -0.05 14.62 20.88
C ASP A 14 -1.24 13.79 21.40
N SER A 15 -1.48 12.61 20.81
CA SER A 15 -2.56 11.74 21.29
C SER A 15 -2.33 11.32 22.75
N PRO A 16 -3.35 11.37 23.61
CA PRO A 16 -3.24 10.92 25.01
C PRO A 16 -2.80 9.46 25.12
N ILE A 17 -3.17 8.62 24.15
CA ILE A 17 -2.77 7.21 24.08
C ILE A 17 -1.26 7.10 23.88
N ASN A 18 -0.66 7.90 23.01
CA ASN A 18 0.78 7.88 22.77
C ASN A 18 1.59 8.37 23.97
N LYS A 19 1.07 9.36 24.69
CA LYS A 19 1.67 9.83 25.95
C LYS A 19 1.61 8.73 27.03
N LEU A 20 0.49 8.00 27.11
CA LEU A 20 0.34 6.87 28.01
C LEU A 20 1.33 5.73 27.68
N ILE A 21 1.44 5.37 26.40
CA ILE A 21 2.41 4.34 25.95
C ILE A 21 3.84 4.76 26.30
N MET A 22 4.21 6.01 26.03
CA MET A 22 5.54 6.53 26.37
C MET A 22 5.78 6.50 27.89
N PHE A 23 4.79 6.88 28.69
CA PHE A 23 4.88 6.80 30.16
C PHE A 23 5.07 5.33 30.62
N MET A 24 4.31 4.38 30.08
CA MET A 24 4.47 2.95 30.37
C MET A 24 5.88 2.45 30.03
N VAL A 25 6.39 2.79 28.86
CA VAL A 25 7.75 2.39 28.43
C VAL A 25 8.81 2.91 29.41
N VAL A 26 8.72 4.19 29.80
CA VAL A 26 9.64 4.78 30.78
C VAL A 26 9.54 4.08 32.14
N THR A 27 8.31 3.83 32.63
CA THR A 27 8.06 3.14 33.90
C THR A 27 8.62 1.72 33.90
N ILE A 28 8.40 0.95 32.81
CA ILE A 28 8.93 -0.41 32.67
C ILE A 28 10.47 -0.38 32.64
N THR A 29 11.05 0.56 31.90
CA THR A 29 12.52 0.69 31.82
C THR A 29 13.12 1.01 33.19
N MET A 30 12.51 1.95 33.92
CA MET A 30 12.93 2.32 35.27
C MET A 30 12.84 1.12 36.25
N PHE A 31 11.74 0.34 36.16
CA PHE A 31 11.55 -0.83 36.98
C PHE A 31 12.61 -1.92 36.72
N LEU A 32 12.95 -2.17 35.43
CA LEU A 32 13.99 -3.10 35.05
C LEU A 32 15.38 -2.68 35.54
N VAL A 33 15.69 -1.37 35.54
CA VAL A 33 16.93 -0.83 36.05
C VAL A 33 17.02 -0.98 37.58
N LEU A 34 15.91 -0.78 38.31
CA LEU A 34 15.87 -0.89 39.76
C LEU A 34 16.04 -2.34 40.28
N ILE A 35 15.54 -3.33 39.53
CA ILE A 35 15.65 -4.76 39.89
C ILE A 35 16.99 -5.36 39.42
N ALA A 36 17.72 -4.68 38.54
CA ALA A 36 18.94 -5.21 37.98
C ALA A 36 19.99 -5.49 39.10
N PRO A 37 20.54 -6.71 39.20
CA PRO A 37 21.47 -7.09 40.26
C PRO A 37 22.86 -6.44 40.13
N GLY A 38 23.09 -5.71 39.03
CA GLY A 38 24.34 -4.99 38.81
C GLY A 38 24.27 -3.97 37.67
N TRP A 39 25.20 -3.02 37.66
CA TRP A 39 25.18 -1.94 36.68
C TRP A 39 25.27 -2.41 35.22
N LYS A 40 25.94 -3.55 34.93
CA LYS A 40 26.05 -4.11 33.59
C LYS A 40 24.67 -4.58 33.06
N GLN A 41 23.90 -5.25 33.93
CA GLN A 41 22.52 -5.69 33.60
C GLN A 41 21.58 -4.49 33.46
N ALA A 42 21.73 -3.46 34.30
CA ALA A 42 20.95 -2.22 34.16
C ALA A 42 21.21 -1.54 32.83
N MET A 43 22.48 -1.41 32.42
CA MET A 43 22.82 -0.84 31.09
C MET A 43 22.27 -1.70 29.95
N LEU A 44 22.39 -3.03 30.05
CA LEU A 44 21.88 -3.94 29.04
C LEU A 44 20.35 -3.81 28.86
N SER A 45 19.61 -3.67 29.95
CA SER A 45 18.14 -3.49 29.88
C SER A 45 17.73 -2.17 29.22
N VAL A 46 18.48 -1.08 29.49
CA VAL A 46 18.24 0.23 28.82
C VAL A 46 18.52 0.13 27.32
N VAL A 47 19.64 -0.48 26.92
CA VAL A 47 20.00 -0.66 25.50
C VAL A 47 18.95 -1.51 24.78
N LEU A 48 18.54 -2.63 25.39
CA LEU A 48 17.52 -3.52 24.80
C LEU A 48 16.20 -2.77 24.61
N MET A 49 15.76 -2.02 25.61
CA MET A 49 14.53 -1.22 25.52
C MET A 49 14.64 -0.13 24.44
N ALA A 50 15.78 0.54 24.32
CA ALA A 50 16.00 1.51 23.25
C ALA A 50 15.93 0.89 21.85
N ILE A 51 16.46 -0.32 21.68
CA ILE A 51 16.36 -1.08 20.42
C ILE A 51 14.90 -1.42 20.10
N ILE A 52 14.13 -1.91 21.08
CA ILE A 52 12.71 -2.27 20.90
C ILE A 52 11.89 -1.03 20.51
N VAL A 53 12.08 0.08 21.22
CA VAL A 53 11.39 1.34 20.93
C VAL A 53 11.77 1.88 19.55
N GLY A 54 13.08 1.88 19.24
CA GLY A 54 13.56 2.29 17.92
C GLY A 54 12.97 1.46 16.79
N PHE A 55 12.91 0.14 16.96
CA PHE A 55 12.28 -0.76 15.99
C PHE A 55 10.78 -0.47 15.84
N ALA A 56 10.05 -0.29 16.94
CA ALA A 56 8.63 0.06 16.91
C ALA A 56 8.38 1.37 16.14
N ILE A 57 9.18 2.41 16.39
CA ILE A 57 9.08 3.71 15.68
C ILE A 57 9.32 3.51 14.17
N ILE A 58 10.32 2.72 13.78
CA ILE A 58 10.59 2.42 12.37
C ILE A 58 9.41 1.69 11.73
N MET A 59 8.83 0.71 12.42
CA MET A 59 7.66 -0.03 11.93
C MET A 59 6.44 0.88 11.75
N ILE A 60 6.16 1.75 12.72
CA ILE A 60 5.07 2.74 12.63
C ILE A 60 5.29 3.67 11.43
N LYS A 61 6.49 4.23 11.26
CA LYS A 61 6.80 5.09 10.11
C LYS A 61 6.67 4.35 8.78
N LYS A 62 7.04 3.08 8.73
CA LYS A 62 6.94 2.25 7.53
C LYS A 62 5.50 1.94 7.15
N SER A 63 4.59 1.85 8.11
CA SER A 63 3.16 1.59 7.88
C SER A 63 2.35 2.84 7.51
N GLN A 64 2.94 4.03 7.60
CA GLN A 64 2.26 5.27 7.24
C GLN A 64 2.11 5.39 5.73
N VAL A 65 0.87 5.57 5.29
CA VAL A 65 0.50 5.88 3.91
C VAL A 65 -0.23 7.21 3.90
N SER A 66 0.08 8.06 2.94
CA SER A 66 -0.65 9.30 2.75
C SER A 66 -1.00 9.51 1.28
N PHE A 67 -2.08 10.24 1.07
CA PHE A 67 -2.59 10.57 -0.25
C PHE A 67 -2.67 12.07 -0.41
N THR A 68 -2.31 12.55 -1.59
CA THR A 68 -2.48 13.95 -1.98
C THR A 68 -3.37 13.99 -3.20
N LEU A 69 -4.55 14.57 -3.03
CA LEU A 69 -5.49 14.84 -4.11
C LEU A 69 -5.41 16.32 -4.46
N THR A 70 -4.98 16.62 -5.68
CA THR A 70 -4.93 17.98 -6.22
C THR A 70 -5.95 18.14 -7.33
N ALA A 71 -6.12 19.34 -7.86
CA ALA A 71 -6.97 19.56 -9.03
C ALA A 71 -6.50 18.82 -10.30
N SER A 72 -5.22 18.45 -10.39
CA SER A 72 -4.61 17.86 -11.60
C SER A 72 -4.23 16.40 -11.46
N HIS A 73 -3.89 15.93 -10.26
CA HIS A 73 -3.36 14.59 -10.06
C HIS A 73 -3.75 14.00 -8.71
N PHE A 74 -3.71 12.69 -8.68
CA PHE A 74 -3.82 11.84 -7.51
C PHE A 74 -2.48 11.21 -7.22
N GLN A 75 -1.99 11.31 -5.99
CA GLN A 75 -0.68 10.79 -5.57
C GLN A 75 -0.81 10.00 -4.28
N GLN A 76 -0.18 8.81 -4.24
CA GLN A 76 0.03 8.03 -3.04
C GLN A 76 1.48 8.16 -2.60
N HIS A 77 1.69 8.45 -1.32
CA HIS A 77 2.99 8.51 -0.67
C HIS A 77 3.14 7.31 0.26
N LEU A 78 4.19 6.55 0.03
CA LEU A 78 4.62 5.43 0.85
C LEU A 78 5.96 5.75 1.49
N PHE A 79 6.36 5.03 2.53
CA PHE A 79 7.62 5.30 3.26
C PHE A 79 8.87 5.41 2.37
N LYS A 80 8.92 4.66 1.27
CA LYS A 80 10.08 4.59 0.39
C LYS A 80 9.88 5.26 -0.98
N GLY A 81 8.84 6.03 -1.14
CA GLY A 81 8.47 6.66 -2.40
C GLY A 81 6.97 6.71 -2.59
N GLY A 82 6.52 6.63 -3.83
CA GLY A 82 5.11 6.67 -4.14
C GLY A 82 4.88 6.59 -5.64
N TRP A 83 3.66 6.84 -6.04
CA TRP A 83 3.28 6.96 -7.43
C TRP A 83 2.28 8.11 -7.60
N VAL A 84 2.20 8.61 -8.81
CA VAL A 84 1.31 9.71 -9.18
C VAL A 84 0.60 9.39 -10.49
N VAL A 85 -0.69 9.73 -10.56
CA VAL A 85 -1.51 9.62 -11.78
C VAL A 85 -2.32 10.90 -11.94
N ARG A 86 -2.38 11.44 -13.15
CA ARG A 86 -3.22 12.58 -13.46
C ARG A 86 -4.68 12.14 -13.61
N TRP A 87 -5.63 12.95 -13.17
CA TRP A 87 -7.05 12.65 -13.27
C TRP A 87 -7.50 12.35 -14.71
N LYS A 88 -6.93 13.03 -15.69
CA LYS A 88 -7.21 12.80 -17.12
C LYS A 88 -6.83 11.39 -17.59
N ASP A 89 -5.87 10.73 -16.94
CA ASP A 89 -5.36 9.40 -17.28
C ASP A 89 -6.13 8.29 -16.51
N ILE A 90 -7.01 8.67 -15.59
CA ILE A 90 -7.92 7.77 -14.88
C ILE A 90 -9.22 7.64 -15.68
N ASP A 91 -9.69 6.41 -15.84
CA ASP A 91 -10.97 6.08 -16.47
C ASP A 91 -12.08 5.97 -15.41
N SER A 92 -11.84 5.18 -14.38
CA SER A 92 -12.78 4.99 -13.27
C SER A 92 -12.07 4.61 -11.97
N ILE A 93 -12.75 4.87 -10.84
CA ILE A 93 -12.32 4.45 -9.50
C ILE A 93 -13.50 3.75 -8.85
N GLY A 94 -13.27 2.62 -8.20
CA GLY A 94 -14.34 1.87 -7.54
C GLY A 94 -13.82 0.88 -6.53
N ILE A 95 -14.74 0.21 -5.84
CA ILE A 95 -14.45 -0.85 -4.90
C ILE A 95 -14.36 -2.15 -5.66
N CYS A 96 -13.33 -2.94 -5.37
CA CYS A 96 -13.19 -4.27 -5.94
C CYS A 96 -14.20 -5.22 -5.33
N THR A 97 -14.81 -6.05 -6.14
CA THR A 97 -15.75 -7.07 -5.70
C THR A 97 -15.24 -8.45 -6.07
N TYR A 98 -15.53 -9.41 -5.24
CA TYR A 98 -15.30 -10.83 -5.48
C TYR A 98 -16.67 -11.52 -5.61
N GLU A 99 -16.84 -12.28 -6.69
CA GLU A 99 -18.07 -13.05 -6.91
C GLU A 99 -17.84 -14.47 -6.39
N GLN A 100 -18.67 -14.90 -5.45
CA GLN A 100 -18.67 -16.27 -4.96
C GLN A 100 -20.11 -16.79 -4.96
N GLU A 101 -20.35 -17.87 -5.72
CA GLU A 101 -21.66 -18.54 -5.77
C GLU A 101 -22.84 -17.59 -6.09
N GLY A 102 -22.60 -16.58 -6.95
CA GLY A 102 -23.60 -15.57 -7.32
C GLY A 102 -23.74 -14.39 -6.33
N TRP A 103 -22.94 -14.36 -5.26
CA TRP A 103 -22.89 -13.24 -4.33
C TRP A 103 -21.68 -12.36 -4.61
N HIS A 104 -21.93 -11.05 -4.70
CA HIS A 104 -20.87 -10.05 -4.83
C HIS A 104 -20.44 -9.57 -3.43
N GLN A 105 -19.25 -9.96 -3.02
CA GLN A 105 -18.65 -9.49 -1.77
C GLN A 105 -17.64 -8.38 -2.06
N ALA A 106 -17.75 -7.25 -1.38
CA ALA A 106 -16.76 -6.19 -1.46
C ALA A 106 -15.43 -6.67 -0.87
N LEU A 107 -14.35 -6.47 -1.62
CA LEU A 107 -13.00 -6.71 -1.12
C LEU A 107 -12.48 -5.44 -0.44
N PRO A 108 -11.55 -5.54 0.52
CA PRO A 108 -10.92 -4.40 1.17
C PRO A 108 -9.89 -3.72 0.24
N TRP A 109 -10.28 -3.47 -1.00
CA TRP A 109 -9.44 -2.88 -2.04
C TRP A 109 -10.23 -1.89 -2.89
N ILE A 110 -9.64 -0.71 -3.09
CA ILE A 110 -10.09 0.24 -4.09
C ILE A 110 -9.30 0.01 -5.37
N GLY A 111 -9.99 -0.12 -6.48
CA GLY A 111 -9.42 -0.24 -7.82
C GLY A 111 -9.47 1.07 -8.58
N ILE A 112 -8.40 1.36 -9.30
CA ILE A 112 -8.29 2.49 -10.24
C ILE A 112 -8.08 1.89 -11.63
N ARG A 113 -8.94 2.25 -12.57
CA ARG A 113 -8.81 1.89 -13.97
C ARG A 113 -8.11 3.03 -14.71
N LEU A 114 -7.03 2.71 -15.40
CA LEU A 114 -6.25 3.68 -16.17
C LEU A 114 -6.65 3.63 -17.65
N LYS A 115 -6.62 4.78 -18.33
CA LYS A 115 -6.77 4.83 -19.79
C LYS A 115 -5.53 4.32 -20.49
N HIS A 116 -4.35 4.67 -19.97
CA HIS A 116 -3.03 4.28 -20.50
C HIS A 116 -2.11 3.91 -19.34
N TYR A 117 -1.27 2.88 -19.53
CA TYR A 117 -0.34 2.42 -18.50
C TYR A 117 0.94 3.27 -18.44
N SER A 118 1.35 3.85 -19.57
CA SER A 118 2.63 4.54 -19.71
C SER A 118 2.86 5.65 -18.68
N PRO A 119 1.91 6.56 -18.39
CA PRO A 119 2.12 7.60 -17.40
C PRO A 119 2.39 7.04 -16.00
N TYR A 120 1.73 5.95 -15.64
CA TYR A 120 1.91 5.28 -14.34
C TYR A 120 3.24 4.53 -14.28
N LEU A 121 3.56 3.71 -15.32
CA LEU A 121 4.79 2.92 -15.39
C LEU A 121 6.06 3.79 -15.38
N ASN A 122 5.99 4.97 -16.00
CA ASN A 122 7.10 5.91 -16.05
C ASN A 122 7.26 6.73 -14.75
N ALA A 123 6.18 6.90 -13.99
CA ALA A 123 6.18 7.67 -12.74
C ALA A 123 6.54 6.83 -11.51
N ILE A 124 6.34 5.51 -11.56
CA ILE A 124 6.56 4.64 -10.42
C ILE A 124 8.04 4.29 -10.28
N CYS A 125 8.57 4.36 -9.04
CA CYS A 125 9.93 3.92 -8.80
C CYS A 125 10.01 2.38 -8.69
N PRO A 126 11.16 1.75 -9.06
CA PRO A 126 11.32 0.29 -9.05
C PRO A 126 11.04 -0.34 -7.69
N ARG A 127 11.39 0.34 -6.60
CA ARG A 127 11.17 -0.14 -5.23
C ARG A 127 9.67 -0.28 -4.91
N ILE A 128 8.86 0.70 -5.30
CA ILE A 128 7.41 0.65 -5.10
C ILE A 128 6.77 -0.39 -6.01
N ALA A 129 7.22 -0.51 -7.26
CA ALA A 129 6.79 -1.58 -8.16
C ALA A 129 7.02 -2.97 -7.54
N THR A 130 8.19 -3.20 -6.93
CA THR A 130 8.48 -4.45 -6.20
C THR A 130 7.53 -4.65 -5.01
N GLU A 131 7.29 -3.61 -4.21
CA GLU A 131 6.36 -3.70 -3.07
C GLU A 131 4.92 -4.05 -3.53
N ILE A 132 4.45 -3.45 -4.62
CA ILE A 132 3.15 -3.78 -5.22
C ILE A 132 3.11 -5.23 -5.70
N LEU A 133 4.09 -5.65 -6.49
CA LEU A 133 4.17 -7.02 -7.02
C LEU A 133 4.17 -8.08 -5.91
N LEU A 134 4.82 -7.80 -4.79
CA LEU A 134 4.89 -8.72 -3.65
C LEU A 134 3.67 -8.60 -2.73
N GLY A 135 3.22 -7.40 -2.43
CA GLY A 135 2.14 -7.15 -1.47
C GLY A 135 0.75 -7.54 -1.98
N GLN A 136 0.53 -7.45 -3.29
CA GLN A 136 -0.78 -7.73 -3.90
C GLN A 136 -0.92 -9.16 -4.47
N ARG A 137 -0.07 -10.10 -4.03
CA ARG A 137 -0.15 -11.51 -4.49
C ARG A 137 -1.48 -12.17 -4.15
N ALA A 138 -1.99 -11.92 -2.94
CA ALA A 138 -3.27 -12.50 -2.50
C ALA A 138 -4.43 -12.04 -3.39
N LEU A 139 -4.43 -10.76 -3.79
CA LEU A 139 -5.44 -10.23 -4.70
C LEU A 139 -5.37 -10.92 -6.08
N LEU A 140 -4.16 -11.11 -6.63
CA LEU A 140 -3.97 -11.84 -7.88
C LEU A 140 -4.47 -13.28 -7.78
N TYR A 141 -4.14 -13.97 -6.67
CA TYR A 141 -4.56 -15.36 -6.44
C TYR A 141 -6.08 -15.50 -6.38
N LEU A 142 -6.76 -14.60 -5.67
CA LEU A 142 -8.23 -14.60 -5.60
C LEU A 142 -8.85 -14.38 -6.99
N GLY A 143 -8.32 -13.43 -7.77
CA GLY A 143 -8.80 -13.18 -9.14
C GLY A 143 -8.58 -14.36 -10.08
N ALA A 144 -7.41 -14.97 -10.05
CA ALA A 144 -7.11 -16.16 -10.86
C ALA A 144 -8.03 -17.34 -10.51
N ARG A 145 -8.27 -17.56 -9.22
CA ARG A 145 -9.17 -18.61 -8.73
C ARG A 145 -10.62 -18.38 -9.15
N GLN A 146 -11.11 -17.14 -9.02
CA GLN A 146 -12.48 -16.78 -9.41
C GLN A 146 -12.73 -17.00 -10.90
N ASN A 147 -11.75 -16.67 -11.74
CA ASN A 147 -11.89 -16.75 -13.18
C ASN A 147 -11.45 -18.09 -13.76
N ASN A 148 -11.20 -19.12 -12.94
CA ASN A 148 -10.72 -20.44 -13.37
C ASN A 148 -9.58 -20.33 -14.40
N CYS A 149 -8.60 -19.47 -14.12
CA CYS A 149 -7.54 -19.15 -15.08
C CYS A 149 -6.67 -20.41 -15.33
N GLU A 150 -6.48 -20.79 -16.58
CA GLU A 150 -5.65 -21.92 -16.98
C GLU A 150 -4.15 -21.67 -16.75
N THR A 151 -3.74 -20.40 -16.77
CA THR A 151 -2.36 -19.99 -16.49
C THR A 151 -1.99 -20.26 -15.05
N LYS A 152 -0.88 -20.91 -14.81
CA LYS A 152 -0.41 -21.18 -13.44
C LYS A 152 -0.17 -19.87 -12.71
N PHE A 153 -0.54 -19.85 -11.44
CA PHE A 153 -0.39 -18.66 -10.59
C PHE A 153 1.07 -18.17 -10.54
N GLU A 154 2.02 -19.10 -10.48
CA GLU A 154 3.45 -18.83 -10.44
C GLU A 154 3.91 -18.01 -11.66
N ASP A 155 3.39 -18.33 -12.84
CA ASP A 155 3.73 -17.65 -14.09
C ASP A 155 3.17 -16.22 -14.14
N MET A 156 2.03 -15.99 -13.48
CA MET A 156 1.40 -14.65 -13.40
C MET A 156 2.01 -13.74 -12.34
N VAL A 157 2.62 -14.31 -11.29
CA VAL A 157 3.13 -13.52 -10.13
C VAL A 157 4.24 -12.58 -10.55
N LEU A 158 5.18 -13.05 -11.36
CA LEU A 158 6.34 -12.30 -11.84
C LEU A 158 6.55 -12.58 -13.34
N ASP A 159 5.53 -12.33 -14.15
CA ASP A 159 5.60 -12.50 -15.61
C ASP A 159 6.63 -11.54 -16.22
N PRO A 160 7.81 -12.04 -16.67
CA PRO A 160 8.89 -11.21 -17.19
C PRO A 160 8.73 -10.87 -18.67
N ALA A 161 7.65 -11.33 -19.30
CA ALA A 161 7.46 -11.09 -20.74
C ALA A 161 7.49 -9.59 -21.07
N PRO A 162 8.21 -9.17 -22.11
CA PRO A 162 8.23 -7.77 -22.52
C PRO A 162 6.83 -7.25 -22.81
N TYR A 163 6.54 -6.06 -22.32
CA TYR A 163 5.26 -5.40 -22.53
C TYR A 163 5.41 -4.27 -23.56
N ILE A 164 4.55 -4.27 -24.56
CA ILE A 164 4.49 -3.22 -25.59
C ILE A 164 3.13 -2.53 -25.44
N ASN A 165 3.15 -1.20 -25.25
CA ASN A 165 1.92 -0.44 -25.19
C ASN A 165 1.34 -0.19 -26.59
N LYS A 166 0.14 0.41 -26.66
CA LYS A 166 -0.52 0.76 -27.93
C LYS A 166 0.24 1.82 -28.76
N GLU A 167 1.14 2.54 -28.14
CA GLU A 167 1.97 3.60 -28.77
C GLU A 167 3.31 3.06 -29.24
N GLY A 168 3.56 1.74 -29.11
CA GLY A 168 4.79 1.08 -29.53
C GLY A 168 5.95 1.21 -28.54
N MET A 169 5.73 1.74 -27.33
CA MET A 169 6.78 1.79 -26.30
C MET A 169 7.00 0.42 -25.69
N HIS A 170 8.26 0.04 -25.58
CA HIS A 170 8.71 -1.21 -25.01
C HIS A 170 9.07 -1.03 -23.52
N TYR A 171 8.56 -1.93 -22.70
CA TYR A 171 8.88 -2.03 -21.28
C TYR A 171 9.49 -3.40 -21.01
N GLU A 172 10.56 -3.43 -20.22
CA GLU A 172 11.29 -4.64 -19.86
C GLU A 172 11.49 -4.72 -18.35
N GLY A 173 11.89 -5.89 -17.86
CA GLY A 173 12.19 -6.13 -16.46
C GLY A 173 11.01 -5.81 -15.54
N LEU A 174 11.25 -5.05 -14.49
CA LEU A 174 10.27 -4.80 -13.44
C LEU A 174 9.04 -4.00 -13.91
N GLN A 175 9.22 -3.09 -14.87
CA GLN A 175 8.12 -2.33 -15.45
C GLN A 175 7.22 -3.22 -16.31
N ALA A 176 7.80 -4.17 -17.07
CA ALA A 176 7.04 -5.16 -17.81
C ALA A 176 6.26 -6.09 -16.87
N MET A 177 6.90 -6.59 -15.80
CA MET A 177 6.24 -7.40 -14.78
C MET A 177 5.05 -6.67 -14.16
N LEU A 178 5.20 -5.37 -13.86
CA LEU A 178 4.11 -4.57 -13.33
C LEU A 178 2.98 -4.37 -14.37
N ALA A 179 3.32 -4.09 -15.61
CA ALA A 179 2.34 -3.94 -16.69
C ALA A 179 1.55 -5.23 -16.94
N ASN A 180 2.23 -6.38 -16.98
CA ASN A 180 1.59 -7.69 -17.11
C ASN A 180 0.68 -7.99 -15.91
N ARG A 181 1.14 -7.68 -14.69
CA ARG A 181 0.31 -7.77 -13.48
C ARG A 181 -0.97 -6.92 -13.60
N MET A 182 -0.84 -5.66 -14.03
CA MET A 182 -1.97 -4.76 -14.24
C MET A 182 -2.94 -5.32 -15.28
N LYS A 183 -2.43 -5.93 -16.35
CA LYS A 183 -3.24 -6.60 -17.37
C LYS A 183 -4.06 -7.75 -16.81
N TYR A 184 -3.46 -8.65 -16.01
CA TYR A 184 -4.18 -9.74 -15.34
C TYR A 184 -5.23 -9.21 -14.36
N GLN A 185 -4.88 -8.24 -13.54
CA GLN A 185 -5.80 -7.64 -12.57
C GLN A 185 -6.96 -6.90 -13.24
N ARG A 186 -6.72 -6.23 -14.37
CA ARG A 186 -7.80 -5.65 -15.19
C ARG A 186 -8.77 -6.72 -15.71
N GLN A 187 -8.25 -7.85 -16.14
CA GLN A 187 -9.08 -8.95 -16.60
C GLN A 187 -9.96 -9.52 -15.47
N PHE A 188 -9.42 -9.60 -14.24
CA PHE A 188 -10.11 -10.20 -13.11
C PHE A 188 -11.09 -9.24 -12.42
N TYR A 189 -10.72 -7.98 -12.27
CA TYR A 189 -11.45 -7.01 -11.44
C TYR A 189 -11.90 -5.75 -12.21
N GLY A 190 -11.48 -5.59 -13.46
CA GLY A 190 -11.75 -4.38 -14.24
C GLY A 190 -10.86 -3.18 -13.91
N TYR A 191 -9.90 -3.32 -12.98
CA TYR A 191 -9.01 -2.26 -12.50
C TYR A 191 -7.53 -2.64 -12.65
N ASP A 192 -6.64 -1.64 -12.65
CA ASP A 192 -5.21 -1.80 -12.88
C ASP A 192 -4.34 -1.53 -11.66
N VAL A 193 -4.70 -0.50 -10.89
CA VAL A 193 -3.98 -0.06 -9.70
C VAL A 193 -4.89 -0.26 -8.50
N PHE A 194 -4.34 -0.75 -7.40
CA PHE A 194 -5.12 -1.10 -6.22
C PHE A 194 -4.55 -0.42 -4.99
N ILE A 195 -5.46 0.07 -4.15
CA ILE A 195 -5.19 0.68 -2.85
C ILE A 195 -5.87 -0.17 -1.80
N SER A 196 -5.16 -0.56 -0.76
CA SER A 196 -5.75 -1.29 0.36
C SER A 196 -6.64 -0.37 1.20
N ALA A 197 -7.78 -0.87 1.63
CA ALA A 197 -8.65 -0.15 2.57
C ALA A 197 -7.93 0.15 3.89
N SER A 198 -6.95 -0.67 4.31
CA SER A 198 -6.12 -0.44 5.50
C SER A 198 -5.20 0.79 5.38
N ASP A 199 -4.96 1.27 4.16
CA ASP A 199 -4.11 2.43 3.89
C ASP A 199 -4.89 3.75 3.95
N LEU A 200 -6.22 3.67 4.09
CA LEU A 200 -7.11 4.83 4.09
C LEU A 200 -7.31 5.37 5.51
N ASP A 201 -7.69 6.65 5.58
CA ASP A 201 -8.11 7.34 6.79
C ASP A 201 -9.62 7.26 7.05
N ARG A 202 -10.37 6.64 6.12
CA ARG A 202 -11.84 6.55 6.11
C ARG A 202 -12.30 5.28 5.40
N GLU A 203 -13.62 5.03 5.43
CA GLU A 203 -14.22 3.93 4.70
C GLU A 203 -13.99 4.03 3.18
N ALA A 204 -13.88 2.88 2.51
CA ALA A 204 -13.56 2.82 1.09
C ALA A 204 -14.59 3.54 0.21
N GLU A 205 -15.88 3.46 0.57
CA GLU A 205 -16.99 4.12 -0.09
C GLU A 205 -16.86 5.65 -0.05
N GLU A 206 -16.51 6.19 1.11
CA GLU A 206 -16.32 7.63 1.30
C GLU A 206 -15.12 8.13 0.50
N PHE A 207 -14.03 7.37 0.48
CA PHE A 207 -12.84 7.72 -0.28
C PHE A 207 -13.13 7.72 -1.79
N VAL A 208 -13.81 6.69 -2.30
CA VAL A 208 -14.23 6.64 -3.71
C VAL A 208 -15.17 7.79 -4.06
N GLY A 209 -16.13 8.11 -3.17
CA GLY A 209 -17.03 9.24 -3.34
C GLY A 209 -16.29 10.58 -3.42
N LEU A 210 -15.24 10.75 -2.60
CA LEU A 210 -14.38 11.94 -2.62
C LEU A 210 -13.54 12.03 -3.90
N ALA A 211 -12.96 10.92 -4.34
CA ALA A 211 -12.10 10.87 -5.52
C ALA A 211 -12.86 11.04 -6.86
N ARG A 212 -14.19 10.86 -6.85
CA ARG A 212 -15.07 11.06 -8.03
C ARG A 212 -15.62 12.49 -8.16
N ARG A 213 -15.42 13.34 -7.16
CA ARG A 213 -15.85 14.75 -7.16
C ARG A 213 -14.82 15.65 -7.85
#